data_c494de40143d8bdfae8af0a2c787f681
#
_entry.id   c494de40143d8bdfae8af0a2c787f681
#
_cell.length_a   1.000
_cell.length_b   1.000
_cell.length_c   1.000
_cell.angle_alpha   90.00
_cell.angle_beta   90.00
_cell.angle_gamma   90.00
#
_symmetry.space_group_name_H-M   'P 1'
#
loop_
_entity.id
_entity.type
_entity.pdbx_description
1 polymer ?
#
loop_
_entity_poly.entity_id
_entity_poly.type
_entity_poly.pdbx_seq_one_letter_code
_entity_poly.pdbx_strand_id
1 'polypeptide(L)'
;MRKPYIFFYFLMCFISNQSFGQNEVGLPIDFELGDDLIQIDSSNFVNFNGGVFEVLVNPYQYEENDSKWVGKITRNLGDIWAGSKIQLDINLNFSISTLISMKVYTQAPIGTQIKLKIEDPEYIDLGDPSYEIDAWTTVTNAWETIVFDFGDSPPIFNNIAFMFDFNTIGDGSSASTFYFDDVMQLISVEQNIVLGCTYIQACNYNTEATIDDGSCFFTELYYDCYGFCVNDADTDSVCDELDNCVLDSNIDQIDSDADGEGDLCDYDDGLGITYFDQKSSIVIKIIDVLGRQVKYPSPGQILFYIYEDSRVEKHFTN
;
A
#
# COMPACT_ATOMS: atom_id res chain seq x y z
N MET A 1 3.89 32.01 45.19
CA MET A 1 4.67 30.98 44.43
C MET A 1 4.63 31.34 42.97
N ARG A 2 5.72 31.90 42.45
CA ARG A 2 5.82 32.33 41.05
C ARG A 2 6.40 31.15 40.25
N LYS A 3 5.69 30.70 39.22
CA LYS A 3 6.24 29.70 38.25
C LYS A 3 7.24 30.40 37.32
N PRO A 4 8.39 29.80 37.03
CA PRO A 4 9.29 30.37 36.05
C PRO A 4 8.80 30.02 34.64
N TYR A 5 8.68 31.04 33.81
CA TYR A 5 8.55 30.89 32.36
C TYR A 5 9.91 30.54 31.78
N ILE A 6 10.02 29.37 31.18
CA ILE A 6 11.19 28.98 30.39
C ILE A 6 10.99 29.60 29.00
N PHE A 7 11.79 30.63 28.71
CA PHE A 7 11.94 31.19 27.38
C PHE A 7 12.79 30.21 26.55
N PHE A 8 12.21 29.56 25.57
CA PHE A 8 12.96 28.92 24.50
C PHE A 8 13.54 30.03 23.61
N TYR A 9 14.83 30.24 23.69
CA TYR A 9 15.58 31.00 22.70
C TYR A 9 15.65 30.17 21.42
N PHE A 10 14.87 30.55 20.43
CA PHE A 10 15.13 30.17 19.04
C PHE A 10 16.46 30.83 18.64
N LEU A 11 17.53 30.06 18.58
CA LEU A 11 18.78 30.49 18.00
C LEU A 11 18.57 30.51 16.47
N MET A 12 18.09 31.62 15.94
CA MET A 12 18.18 31.91 14.52
C MET A 12 19.69 31.99 14.19
N CYS A 13 20.22 30.92 13.60
CA CYS A 13 21.48 30.98 12.88
C CYS A 13 21.25 31.91 11.68
N PHE A 14 21.71 33.16 11.80
CA PHE A 14 21.91 34.01 10.65
C PHE A 14 23.00 33.38 9.79
N ILE A 15 22.58 32.58 8.80
CA ILE A 15 23.42 32.27 7.66
C ILE A 15 23.55 33.61 6.94
N SER A 16 24.77 34.12 6.90
CA SER A 16 25.14 35.31 6.16
C SER A 16 24.58 35.21 4.74
N ASN A 17 23.73 36.16 4.36
CA ASN A 17 23.32 36.40 2.99
C ASN A 17 24.56 36.53 2.12
N GLN A 18 25.04 35.45 1.55
CA GLN A 18 25.75 35.52 0.30
C GLN A 18 24.67 35.79 -0.75
N SER A 19 24.77 36.90 -1.43
CA SER A 19 23.98 37.18 -2.61
C SER A 19 24.33 36.11 -3.66
N PHE A 20 23.56 35.03 -3.70
CA PHE A 20 23.59 34.11 -4.83
C PHE A 20 23.14 34.89 -6.06
N GLY A 21 23.94 34.83 -7.14
CA GLY A 21 23.57 35.37 -8.42
C GLY A 21 22.23 34.77 -8.86
N GLN A 22 21.40 35.60 -9.43
CA GLN A 22 20.07 35.18 -9.94
C GLN A 22 20.27 33.99 -10.90
N ASN A 23 19.63 32.86 -10.62
CA ASN A 23 19.43 31.68 -11.48
C ASN A 23 20.25 30.41 -11.18
N GLU A 24 20.79 30.18 -9.98
CA GLU A 24 21.41 28.88 -9.68
C GLU A 24 20.32 27.82 -9.42
N VAL A 25 20.32 26.75 -10.21
CA VAL A 25 19.49 25.56 -9.99
C VAL A 25 20.27 24.57 -9.13
N GLY A 26 19.72 24.20 -7.98
CA GLY A 26 20.37 23.29 -7.02
C GLY A 26 19.35 22.50 -6.20
N LEU A 27 19.84 21.69 -5.26
CA LEU A 27 18.97 21.09 -4.25
C LEU A 27 18.79 22.06 -3.07
N PRO A 28 17.58 22.10 -2.47
CA PRO A 28 16.40 21.31 -2.81
C PRO A 28 15.74 21.77 -4.13
N ILE A 29 15.15 20.80 -4.86
CA ILE A 29 14.20 21.11 -5.92
C ILE A 29 12.85 21.18 -5.23
N ASP A 30 12.42 22.41 -5.00
CA ASP A 30 11.15 22.81 -4.42
C ASP A 30 10.47 23.73 -5.44
N PHE A 31 9.24 23.46 -5.74
CA PHE A 31 8.47 24.19 -6.75
C PHE A 31 7.73 25.40 -6.15
N GLU A 32 7.94 25.71 -4.87
CA GLU A 32 7.33 26.86 -4.21
C GLU A 32 7.90 28.16 -4.77
N LEU A 33 6.99 29.05 -5.15
CA LEU A 33 7.33 30.39 -5.64
C LEU A 33 7.45 31.34 -4.44
N GLY A 34 8.62 31.37 -3.80
CA GLY A 34 8.93 32.37 -2.80
C GLY A 34 9.25 33.73 -3.44
N ASP A 35 9.01 34.82 -2.72
CA ASP A 35 9.12 36.21 -3.23
C ASP A 35 10.52 36.60 -3.79
N ASP A 36 11.56 35.78 -3.56
CA ASP A 36 12.95 36.12 -3.97
C ASP A 36 13.79 34.89 -4.40
N LEU A 37 13.20 33.70 -4.65
CA LEU A 37 13.95 32.49 -4.93
C LEU A 37 13.75 32.00 -6.37
N ILE A 38 14.77 31.33 -6.84
CA ILE A 38 14.89 30.71 -8.16
C ILE A 38 13.64 29.88 -8.43
N GLN A 39 12.92 30.27 -9.46
CA GLN A 39 11.79 29.49 -9.96
C GLN A 39 12.34 28.32 -10.78
N ILE A 40 12.26 27.13 -10.22
CA ILE A 40 12.39 25.91 -11.00
C ILE A 40 11.05 25.69 -11.70
N ASP A 41 11.04 25.90 -13.00
CA ASP A 41 9.87 25.74 -13.83
C ASP A 41 10.05 24.64 -14.88
N SER A 42 9.05 24.45 -15.71
CA SER A 42 9.09 23.42 -16.75
C SER A 42 10.22 23.60 -17.76
N SER A 43 10.81 24.79 -17.91
CA SER A 43 11.91 25.04 -18.85
C SER A 43 13.26 24.55 -18.33
N ASN A 44 13.40 24.33 -17.02
CA ASN A 44 14.60 23.76 -16.41
C ASN A 44 14.75 22.26 -16.69
N PHE A 45 13.66 21.62 -17.14
CA PHE A 45 13.64 20.17 -17.36
C PHE A 45 13.73 19.82 -18.85
N VAL A 46 14.47 18.77 -19.15
CA VAL A 46 14.56 18.16 -20.48
C VAL A 46 13.81 16.84 -20.47
N ASN A 47 12.74 16.79 -21.25
CA ASN A 47 11.93 15.58 -21.41
C ASN A 47 12.60 14.60 -22.37
N PHE A 48 12.48 13.30 -22.10
CA PHE A 48 13.02 12.28 -22.99
C PHE A 48 12.08 11.06 -23.09
N ASN A 49 12.09 10.44 -24.25
CA ASN A 49 11.52 9.13 -24.56
C ASN A 49 10.04 8.91 -24.17
N GLY A 50 9.24 9.98 -24.18
CA GLY A 50 7.81 9.91 -23.85
C GLY A 50 7.43 10.46 -22.47
N GLY A 51 8.41 10.84 -21.65
CA GLY A 51 8.15 11.62 -20.44
C GLY A 51 7.80 13.07 -20.77
N VAL A 52 6.88 13.66 -20.05
CA VAL A 52 6.50 15.07 -20.15
C VAL A 52 6.40 15.65 -18.76
N PHE A 53 7.24 16.63 -18.47
CA PHE A 53 7.28 17.34 -17.20
C PHE A 53 6.53 18.67 -17.29
N GLU A 54 5.83 18.99 -16.21
CA GLU A 54 5.21 20.30 -16.00
C GLU A 54 5.17 20.65 -14.51
N VAL A 55 5.20 21.94 -14.17
CA VAL A 55 4.94 22.46 -12.83
C VAL A 55 3.50 22.94 -12.78
N LEU A 56 2.76 22.56 -11.74
CA LEU A 56 1.36 22.92 -11.60
C LEU A 56 0.96 23.08 -10.12
N VAL A 57 -0.23 23.65 -9.90
CA VAL A 57 -0.82 23.70 -8.56
C VAL A 57 -1.06 22.27 -8.08
N ASN A 58 -0.62 21.98 -6.85
CA ASN A 58 -0.75 20.67 -6.22
C ASN A 58 -2.23 20.25 -6.14
N PRO A 59 -2.68 19.22 -6.90
CA PRO A 59 -4.07 18.79 -6.85
C PRO A 59 -4.38 17.89 -5.64
N TYR A 60 -3.35 17.50 -4.88
CA TYR A 60 -3.43 16.55 -3.76
C TYR A 60 -2.78 17.14 -2.52
N GLN A 61 -3.07 18.41 -2.22
CA GLN A 61 -2.51 19.15 -1.09
C GLN A 61 -3.14 18.66 0.24
N TYR A 62 -2.32 18.08 1.13
CA TYR A 62 -2.68 17.68 2.50
C TYR A 62 -1.43 17.52 3.39
N GLU A 63 -1.57 17.02 4.64
CA GLU A 63 -0.53 17.10 5.69
C GLU A 63 0.85 16.59 5.26
N GLU A 64 0.94 15.52 4.48
CA GLU A 64 2.22 14.96 4.02
C GLU A 64 2.90 15.83 2.97
N ASN A 65 2.11 16.60 2.21
CA ASN A 65 2.60 17.61 1.29
C ASN A 65 1.59 18.76 1.17
N ASP A 66 1.82 19.83 1.90
CA ASP A 66 1.01 21.05 1.90
C ASP A 66 1.50 22.10 0.90
N SER A 67 2.55 21.80 0.11
CA SER A 67 3.07 22.65 -0.95
C SER A 67 1.98 23.04 -1.94
N LYS A 68 2.01 24.29 -2.36
CA LYS A 68 1.07 24.82 -3.34
C LYS A 68 1.39 24.37 -4.77
N TRP A 69 2.67 24.21 -5.08
CA TRP A 69 3.16 23.84 -6.40
C TRP A 69 3.92 22.51 -6.33
N VAL A 70 3.84 21.72 -7.38
CA VAL A 70 4.55 20.44 -7.49
C VAL A 70 4.99 20.20 -8.93
N GLY A 71 6.02 19.39 -9.09
CA GLY A 71 6.39 18.82 -10.37
C GLY A 71 5.45 17.66 -10.74
N LYS A 72 5.15 17.51 -12.00
CA LYS A 72 4.40 16.39 -12.56
C LYS A 72 5.12 15.80 -13.76
N ILE A 73 5.33 14.50 -13.76
CA ILE A 73 5.77 13.76 -14.96
C ILE A 73 4.64 12.85 -15.41
N THR A 74 4.20 13.02 -16.64
CA THR A 74 3.29 12.09 -17.31
C THR A 74 4.10 11.26 -18.29
N ARG A 75 3.99 9.95 -18.19
CA ARG A 75 4.61 9.01 -19.11
C ARG A 75 3.63 8.65 -20.22
N ASN A 76 3.93 9.11 -21.42
CA ASN A 76 3.18 8.78 -22.63
C ASN A 76 3.81 7.57 -23.35
N LEU A 77 3.25 7.22 -24.49
CA LEU A 77 3.86 6.23 -25.38
C LEU A 77 5.29 6.62 -25.73
N GLY A 78 6.23 5.73 -25.50
CA GLY A 78 7.66 5.95 -25.68
C GLY A 78 8.45 4.74 -25.24
N ASP A 79 9.62 4.96 -24.67
CA ASP A 79 10.47 3.89 -24.18
C ASP A 79 10.20 3.55 -22.71
N ILE A 80 10.63 2.36 -22.30
CA ILE A 80 10.52 1.89 -20.92
C ILE A 80 11.31 2.72 -19.90
N TRP A 81 12.23 3.56 -20.36
CA TRP A 81 13.02 4.51 -19.56
C TRP A 81 12.60 5.97 -19.77
N ALA A 82 11.38 6.21 -20.24
CA ALA A 82 10.85 7.54 -20.42
C ALA A 82 10.87 8.35 -19.11
N GLY A 83 11.19 9.63 -19.20
CA GLY A 83 11.29 10.47 -18.01
C GLY A 83 11.59 11.93 -18.33
N SER A 84 12.10 12.63 -17.34
CA SER A 84 12.57 14.01 -17.47
C SER A 84 13.80 14.20 -16.61
N LYS A 85 14.68 15.11 -16.99
CA LYS A 85 15.90 15.40 -16.25
C LYS A 85 16.13 16.90 -16.09
N ILE A 86 16.81 17.25 -15.02
CA ILE A 86 17.23 18.62 -14.71
C ILE A 86 18.75 18.66 -14.55
N GLN A 87 19.36 19.72 -15.06
CA GLN A 87 20.75 20.02 -14.80
C GLN A 87 20.85 21.05 -13.67
N LEU A 88 21.66 20.73 -12.68
CA LEU A 88 22.00 21.60 -11.56
C LEU A 88 23.20 22.46 -11.93
N ASP A 89 23.27 23.67 -11.36
CA ASP A 89 24.41 24.55 -11.54
C ASP A 89 25.61 24.17 -10.66
N ILE A 90 25.37 23.35 -9.63
CA ILE A 90 26.39 22.82 -8.74
C ILE A 90 26.36 21.30 -8.72
N ASN A 91 27.54 20.70 -8.54
CA ASN A 91 27.64 19.26 -8.42
C ASN A 91 27.04 18.77 -7.08
N LEU A 92 26.41 17.59 -7.11
CA LEU A 92 25.98 16.88 -5.92
C LEU A 92 27.18 16.49 -5.06
N ASN A 93 27.11 16.74 -3.78
CA ASN A 93 28.21 16.46 -2.84
C ASN A 93 27.86 15.31 -1.88
N PHE A 94 28.15 14.11 -2.30
CA PHE A 94 27.86 12.90 -1.51
C PHE A 94 28.79 12.70 -0.28
N SER A 95 29.82 13.53 -0.12
CA SER A 95 30.60 13.53 1.12
C SER A 95 29.85 14.13 2.32
N ILE A 96 28.77 14.90 2.06
CA ILE A 96 27.92 15.47 3.09
C ILE A 96 26.83 14.47 3.49
N SER A 97 26.20 13.86 2.51
CA SER A 97 25.20 12.79 2.67
C SER A 97 25.06 12.00 1.38
N THR A 98 24.91 10.70 1.50
CA THR A 98 24.69 9.80 0.36
C THR A 98 23.22 9.73 -0.06
N LEU A 99 22.32 10.31 0.75
CA LEU A 99 20.88 10.15 0.63
C LEU A 99 20.25 11.33 -0.09
N ILE A 100 19.44 11.04 -1.10
CA ILE A 100 18.51 11.99 -1.72
C ILE A 100 17.10 11.51 -1.42
N SER A 101 16.24 12.38 -0.86
CA SER A 101 14.83 12.13 -0.66
C SER A 101 13.98 12.89 -1.66
N MET A 102 12.78 12.38 -1.91
CA MET A 102 11.78 12.99 -2.77
C MET A 102 10.38 12.60 -2.28
N LYS A 103 9.45 13.55 -2.20
CA LYS A 103 8.03 13.24 -2.03
C LYS A 103 7.43 12.82 -3.37
N VAL A 104 6.63 11.77 -3.36
CA VAL A 104 5.97 11.26 -4.56
C VAL A 104 4.50 10.98 -4.27
N TYR A 105 3.62 11.33 -5.22
CA TYR A 105 2.22 10.92 -5.25
C TYR A 105 1.90 10.28 -6.61
N THR A 106 1.25 9.14 -6.61
CA THR A 106 0.76 8.50 -7.84
C THR A 106 -0.51 7.71 -7.61
N GLN A 107 -1.24 7.42 -8.69
CA GLN A 107 -2.34 6.47 -8.75
C GLN A 107 -1.92 5.12 -9.35
N ALA A 108 -0.63 4.95 -9.62
CA ALA A 108 -0.07 3.66 -10.02
C ALA A 108 -0.22 2.62 -8.90
N PRO A 109 -0.18 1.32 -9.23
CA PRO A 109 -0.19 0.26 -8.22
C PRO A 109 0.98 0.38 -7.24
N ILE A 110 0.78 -0.09 -6.01
CA ILE A 110 1.87 -0.29 -5.04
C ILE A 110 2.92 -1.21 -5.68
N GLY A 111 4.20 -0.92 -5.41
CA GLY A 111 5.32 -1.64 -6.02
C GLY A 111 5.72 -1.12 -7.41
N THR A 112 5.20 0.06 -7.82
CA THR A 112 5.66 0.72 -9.04
C THR A 112 7.09 1.20 -8.87
N GLN A 113 7.98 0.81 -9.79
CA GLN A 113 9.40 1.13 -9.75
C GLN A 113 9.66 2.60 -10.08
N ILE A 114 10.41 3.28 -9.24
CA ILE A 114 10.93 4.62 -9.47
C ILE A 114 12.44 4.52 -9.52
N LYS A 115 13.03 5.05 -10.58
CA LYS A 115 14.47 5.10 -10.76
C LYS A 115 14.94 6.54 -10.76
N LEU A 116 15.87 6.85 -9.89
CA LEU A 116 16.60 8.11 -9.89
C LEU A 116 18.01 7.85 -10.44
N LYS A 117 18.41 8.62 -11.45
CA LYS A 117 19.73 8.52 -12.06
C LYS A 117 20.46 9.85 -11.91
N ILE A 118 21.72 9.79 -11.48
CA ILE A 118 22.63 10.93 -11.53
C ILE A 118 23.66 10.72 -12.63
N GLU A 119 23.95 11.75 -13.38
CA GLU A 119 24.88 11.70 -14.52
C GLU A 119 25.65 13.01 -14.67
N ASP A 120 26.79 12.94 -15.33
CA ASP A 120 27.57 14.12 -15.74
C ASP A 120 27.36 14.33 -17.26
N PRO A 121 26.76 15.44 -17.68
CA PRO A 121 26.49 15.69 -19.08
C PRO A 121 27.75 15.84 -19.96
N GLU A 122 28.91 16.13 -19.36
CA GLU A 122 30.15 16.28 -20.11
C GLU A 122 30.80 14.95 -20.52
N TYR A 123 30.42 13.86 -19.88
CA TYR A 123 31.04 12.53 -20.05
C TYR A 123 30.15 11.54 -20.79
N ILE A 124 28.97 11.90 -21.27
CA ILE A 124 27.99 11.00 -21.92
C ILE A 124 28.60 10.16 -23.06
N ASP A 125 29.65 10.63 -23.74
CA ASP A 125 30.24 9.93 -24.87
C ASP A 125 31.44 9.03 -24.55
N LEU A 126 31.90 8.94 -23.28
CA LEU A 126 33.15 8.29 -22.90
C LEU A 126 32.97 6.99 -22.08
N GLY A 127 31.78 6.44 -22.01
CA GLY A 127 31.50 5.25 -21.17
C GLY A 127 31.34 5.59 -19.69
N ASP A 128 30.58 6.51 -19.47
CA ASP A 128 30.25 7.42 -18.39
C ASP A 128 29.93 6.81 -17.03
N PRO A 129 30.49 7.32 -15.93
CA PRO A 129 29.96 7.02 -14.62
C PRO A 129 28.57 7.66 -14.49
N SER A 130 27.55 6.87 -14.50
CA SER A 130 26.23 7.22 -14.00
C SER A 130 25.87 6.27 -12.89
N TYR A 131 25.13 6.77 -11.89
CA TYR A 131 24.61 5.94 -10.83
C TYR A 131 23.10 5.96 -10.91
N GLU A 132 22.50 4.78 -10.84
CA GLU A 132 21.05 4.57 -10.88
C GLU A 132 20.62 3.85 -9.63
N ILE A 133 19.68 4.42 -8.91
CA ILE A 133 19.09 3.81 -7.72
C ILE A 133 17.61 3.58 -7.98
N ASP A 134 17.16 2.39 -7.65
CA ASP A 134 15.77 1.96 -7.74
C ASP A 134 15.10 2.04 -6.37
N ALA A 135 13.85 2.47 -6.38
CA ALA A 135 12.94 2.41 -5.24
C ALA A 135 11.54 2.05 -5.75
N TRP A 136 10.67 1.67 -4.84
CA TRP A 136 9.32 1.22 -5.20
C TRP A 136 8.30 1.97 -4.36
N THR A 137 7.15 2.29 -4.97
CA THR A 137 6.05 2.89 -4.23
C THR A 137 5.48 1.93 -3.21
N THR A 138 5.20 2.43 -2.00
CA THR A 138 4.61 1.66 -0.90
C THR A 138 3.14 1.99 -0.69
N VAL A 139 2.68 3.12 -1.25
CA VAL A 139 1.29 3.54 -1.22
C VAL A 139 0.79 3.92 -2.61
N THR A 140 -0.52 4.00 -2.77
CA THR A 140 -1.18 4.55 -3.97
C THR A 140 -2.23 5.57 -3.54
N ASN A 141 -2.45 6.60 -4.35
CA ASN A 141 -3.36 7.72 -4.04
C ASN A 141 -2.99 8.49 -2.75
N ALA A 142 -1.73 8.48 -2.37
CA ALA A 142 -1.20 9.18 -1.22
C ALA A 142 0.22 9.69 -1.51
N TRP A 143 0.65 10.72 -0.77
CA TRP A 143 2.04 11.15 -0.75
C TRP A 143 2.87 10.20 0.10
N GLU A 144 4.07 9.91 -0.34
CA GLU A 144 5.10 9.21 0.41
C GLU A 144 6.47 9.87 0.18
N THR A 145 7.36 9.72 1.14
CA THR A 145 8.76 10.13 0.97
C THR A 145 9.59 8.92 0.57
N ILE A 146 10.21 8.99 -0.59
CA ILE A 146 11.10 7.95 -1.10
C ILE A 146 12.54 8.42 -0.96
N VAL A 147 13.43 7.52 -0.53
CA VAL A 147 14.85 7.80 -0.30
C VAL A 147 15.71 6.95 -1.23
N PHE A 148 16.72 7.57 -1.82
CA PHE A 148 17.67 6.95 -2.72
C PHE A 148 19.06 7.09 -2.12
N ASP A 149 19.75 5.97 -1.86
CA ASP A 149 21.09 5.95 -1.31
C ASP A 149 22.13 5.77 -2.43
N PHE A 150 22.84 6.84 -2.75
CA PHE A 150 23.87 6.86 -3.79
C PHE A 150 25.25 6.39 -3.29
N GLY A 151 25.37 6.02 -2.00
CA GLY A 151 26.63 5.54 -1.44
C GLY A 151 27.79 6.52 -1.66
N ASP A 152 28.98 5.98 -1.85
CA ASP A 152 30.20 6.75 -2.06
C ASP A 152 30.34 7.26 -3.51
N SER A 153 29.27 7.78 -4.11
CA SER A 153 29.33 8.35 -5.46
C SER A 153 30.25 9.58 -5.50
N PRO A 154 31.08 9.75 -6.55
CA PRO A 154 31.96 10.91 -6.64
C PRO A 154 31.17 12.21 -6.85
N PRO A 155 31.67 13.36 -6.37
CA PRO A 155 30.98 14.64 -6.44
C PRO A 155 31.16 15.31 -7.82
N ILE A 156 30.90 14.59 -8.88
CA ILE A 156 31.06 15.08 -10.28
C ILE A 156 29.74 15.24 -11.00
N PHE A 157 28.63 14.73 -10.43
CA PHE A 157 27.33 14.70 -11.06
C PHE A 157 26.54 15.97 -10.78
N ASN A 158 25.95 16.53 -11.82
CA ASN A 158 25.07 17.69 -11.72
C ASN A 158 23.77 17.53 -12.53
N ASN A 159 23.49 16.34 -13.09
CA ASN A 159 22.22 16.02 -13.68
C ASN A 159 21.48 14.98 -12.83
N ILE A 160 20.18 15.21 -12.66
CA ILE A 160 19.26 14.25 -12.06
C ILE A 160 18.19 13.90 -13.08
N ALA A 161 18.07 12.62 -13.42
CA ALA A 161 17.01 12.09 -14.26
C ALA A 161 16.00 11.30 -13.42
N PHE A 162 14.73 11.61 -13.63
CA PHE A 162 13.58 11.02 -12.96
C PHE A 162 12.89 10.08 -13.94
N MET A 163 12.86 8.79 -13.62
CA MET A 163 12.23 7.75 -14.41
C MET A 163 11.23 6.99 -13.55
N PHE A 164 9.99 7.45 -13.55
CA PHE A 164 8.89 6.82 -12.83
C PHE A 164 8.34 5.63 -13.63
N ASP A 165 7.82 4.60 -12.97
CA ASP A 165 7.30 3.37 -13.58
C ASP A 165 8.28 2.78 -14.61
N PHE A 166 9.54 2.67 -14.18
CA PHE A 166 10.63 2.17 -15.01
C PHE A 166 10.33 0.73 -15.48
N ASN A 167 10.76 0.37 -16.66
CA ASN A 167 10.46 -0.88 -17.38
C ASN A 167 9.02 -1.03 -17.93
N THR A 168 8.17 -0.02 -17.78
CA THR A 168 6.80 -0.01 -18.33
C THR A 168 6.69 1.04 -19.43
N ILE A 169 5.89 0.79 -20.44
CA ILE A 169 5.54 1.82 -21.45
C ILE A 169 4.35 2.60 -20.92
N GLY A 170 4.51 3.91 -20.73
CA GLY A 170 3.42 4.78 -20.28
C GLY A 170 2.32 4.93 -21.33
N ASP A 171 1.11 5.21 -20.88
CA ASP A 171 -0.07 5.40 -21.72
C ASP A 171 -0.72 6.78 -21.56
N GLY A 172 -0.11 7.64 -20.73
CA GLY A 172 -0.63 8.97 -20.39
C GLY A 172 -1.81 8.96 -19.41
N SER A 173 -2.18 7.81 -18.87
CA SER A 173 -3.25 7.69 -17.87
C SER A 173 -2.84 8.24 -16.50
N SER A 174 -3.78 8.25 -15.57
CA SER A 174 -3.49 8.61 -14.17
C SER A 174 -2.51 7.65 -13.50
N ALA A 175 -2.49 6.37 -13.88
CA ALA A 175 -1.53 5.39 -13.41
C ALA A 175 -0.13 5.58 -14.01
N SER A 176 -0.02 6.29 -15.14
CA SER A 176 1.26 6.70 -15.77
C SER A 176 1.64 8.15 -15.43
N THR A 177 1.01 8.73 -14.38
CA THR A 177 1.21 10.12 -13.96
C THR A 177 1.72 10.15 -12.52
N PHE A 178 2.81 10.88 -12.30
CA PHE A 178 3.50 11.01 -11.03
C PHE A 178 3.68 12.48 -10.69
N TYR A 179 3.34 12.83 -9.46
CA TYR A 179 3.62 14.15 -8.89
C TYR A 179 4.79 13.99 -7.93
N PHE A 180 5.68 14.94 -7.88
CA PHE A 180 6.81 14.90 -6.98
C PHE A 180 7.19 16.30 -6.49
N ASP A 181 7.88 16.32 -5.34
CA ASP A 181 8.23 17.54 -4.63
C ASP A 181 9.37 17.30 -3.66
N ASP A 182 9.90 18.36 -3.07
CA ASP A 182 10.92 18.32 -2.00
C ASP A 182 12.08 17.35 -2.32
N VAL A 183 12.64 17.45 -3.55
CA VAL A 183 13.84 16.68 -3.87
C VAL A 183 15.01 17.30 -3.16
N MET A 184 15.53 16.64 -2.12
CA MET A 184 16.57 17.22 -1.28
C MET A 184 17.63 16.20 -0.92
N GLN A 185 18.87 16.68 -0.74
CA GLN A 185 19.92 15.90 -0.13
C GLN A 185 19.74 15.96 1.40
N LEU A 186 19.56 14.80 2.03
CA LEU A 186 19.35 14.71 3.47
C LEU A 186 20.70 15.00 4.18
N ILE A 187 20.81 16.17 4.79
CA ILE A 187 22.00 16.50 5.58
C ILE A 187 21.84 15.88 6.96
N SER A 188 22.79 15.03 7.36
CA SER A 188 22.83 14.47 8.72
C SER A 188 23.27 15.55 9.72
N VAL A 189 22.36 16.45 10.07
CA VAL A 189 22.55 17.29 11.25
C VAL A 189 22.11 16.45 12.45
N GLU A 190 23.00 15.60 12.98
CA GLU A 190 22.83 14.81 14.23
C GLU A 190 21.43 14.22 14.52
N GLN A 191 20.58 14.10 13.51
CA GLN A 191 19.40 13.27 13.61
C GLN A 191 19.82 11.87 13.18
N ASN A 192 19.67 10.92 14.08
CA ASN A 192 19.81 9.49 13.80
C ASN A 192 18.84 9.14 12.65
N ILE A 193 19.27 9.32 11.40
CA ILE A 193 18.51 8.82 10.25
C ILE A 193 18.69 7.31 10.28
N VAL A 194 17.64 6.63 10.67
CA VAL A 194 17.54 5.17 10.61
C VAL A 194 16.58 4.83 9.49
N LEU A 195 17.13 4.26 8.43
CA LEU A 195 16.33 3.72 7.33
C LEU A 195 15.69 2.39 7.75
N GLY A 196 14.48 2.15 7.32
CA GLY A 196 13.75 0.92 7.59
C GLY A 196 12.25 1.11 7.40
N CYS A 197 11.50 0.03 7.55
CA CYS A 197 10.05 0.10 7.45
C CYS A 197 9.44 0.88 8.61
N THR A 198 8.68 1.95 8.31
CA THR A 198 7.99 2.79 9.30
C THR A 198 6.51 2.44 9.49
N TYR A 199 5.96 1.48 8.74
CA TYR A 199 4.56 1.06 8.87
C TYR A 199 4.38 0.03 9.97
N ILE A 200 3.63 0.39 11.01
CA ILE A 200 3.42 -0.45 12.20
C ILE A 200 2.73 -1.79 11.88
N GLN A 201 2.00 -1.87 10.77
CA GLN A 201 1.34 -3.09 10.32
C GLN A 201 2.24 -4.00 9.48
N ALA A 202 3.42 -3.53 9.07
CA ALA A 202 4.35 -4.33 8.31
C ALA A 202 5.06 -5.35 9.20
N CYS A 203 5.37 -6.51 8.64
CA CYS A 203 6.05 -7.58 9.35
C CYS A 203 7.48 -7.24 9.77
N ASN A 204 8.12 -6.36 9.04
CA ASN A 204 9.47 -5.87 9.32
C ASN A 204 9.47 -4.43 9.85
N TYR A 205 8.38 -4.00 10.51
CA TYR A 205 8.33 -2.70 11.15
C TYR A 205 9.55 -2.47 12.05
N ASN A 206 10.25 -1.38 11.82
CA ASN A 206 11.40 -0.98 12.61
C ASN A 206 11.04 0.25 13.45
N THR A 207 10.93 0.08 14.77
CA THR A 207 10.61 1.17 15.71
C THR A 207 11.66 2.26 15.77
N GLU A 208 12.87 2.00 15.31
CA GLU A 208 13.96 2.97 15.28
C GLU A 208 14.04 3.70 13.94
N ALA A 209 13.34 3.21 12.90
CA ALA A 209 13.32 3.86 11.61
C ALA A 209 12.68 5.24 11.70
N THR A 210 13.40 6.23 11.19
CA THR A 210 12.94 7.62 11.09
C THR A 210 12.50 7.97 9.66
N ILE A 211 12.90 7.15 8.68
CA ILE A 211 12.57 7.30 7.27
C ILE A 211 12.30 5.91 6.69
N ASP A 212 11.19 5.78 5.97
CA ASP A 212 10.88 4.56 5.24
C ASP A 212 11.81 4.39 4.04
N ASP A 213 12.41 3.21 3.93
CA ASP A 213 13.33 2.86 2.84
C ASP A 213 12.67 1.99 1.75
N GLY A 214 11.35 1.81 1.82
CA GLY A 214 10.60 0.96 0.92
C GLY A 214 10.77 -0.54 1.18
N SER A 215 11.38 -0.92 2.31
CA SER A 215 11.61 -2.33 2.66
C SER A 215 10.41 -3.01 3.30
N CYS A 216 9.30 -2.28 3.53
CA CYS A 216 8.12 -2.82 4.18
C CYS A 216 7.55 -4.02 3.42
N PHE A 217 7.30 -5.09 4.14
CA PHE A 217 6.52 -6.19 3.60
C PHE A 217 5.35 -6.54 4.54
N PHE A 218 4.24 -6.94 3.94
CA PHE A 218 2.99 -7.24 4.63
C PHE A 218 2.62 -8.69 4.36
N THR A 219 1.83 -9.26 5.25
CA THR A 219 1.30 -10.62 5.05
C THR A 219 0.19 -10.63 3.99
N GLU A 220 -0.05 -11.80 3.42
CA GLU A 220 -1.31 -12.05 2.73
C GLU A 220 -2.47 -12.03 3.72
N LEU A 221 -3.67 -11.82 3.20
CA LEU A 221 -4.88 -11.81 4.02
C LEU A 221 -5.03 -13.15 4.76
N TYR A 222 -5.39 -13.09 6.04
CA TYR A 222 -5.55 -14.22 6.97
C TYR A 222 -4.27 -14.89 7.49
N TYR A 223 -3.08 -14.47 7.03
CA TYR A 223 -1.80 -15.02 7.49
C TYR A 223 -1.07 -14.04 8.41
N ASP A 224 -0.30 -14.58 9.36
CA ASP A 224 0.64 -13.80 10.17
C ASP A 224 1.98 -13.56 9.44
N CYS A 225 2.87 -12.81 10.09
CA CYS A 225 4.18 -12.48 9.51
C CYS A 225 5.13 -13.69 9.34
N TYR A 226 4.77 -14.84 9.84
CA TYR A 226 5.53 -16.09 9.70
C TYR A 226 4.92 -17.02 8.64
N GLY A 227 3.80 -16.59 8.04
CA GLY A 227 3.07 -17.38 7.05
C GLY A 227 2.15 -18.45 7.64
N PHE A 228 1.83 -18.33 8.94
CA PHE A 228 0.82 -19.16 9.58
C PHE A 228 -0.54 -18.48 9.56
N CYS A 229 -1.58 -19.25 9.51
CA CYS A 229 -2.93 -18.74 9.65
C CYS A 229 -3.11 -17.98 10.97
N VAL A 230 -3.80 -16.85 10.94
CA VAL A 230 -4.19 -16.11 12.15
C VAL A 230 -5.27 -16.90 12.90
N ASN A 231 -6.20 -17.52 12.18
CA ASN A 231 -7.21 -18.43 12.70
C ASN A 231 -7.10 -19.75 11.92
N ASP A 232 -7.00 -20.87 12.65
CA ASP A 232 -6.92 -22.24 12.12
C ASP A 232 -7.40 -23.16 13.24
N ALA A 233 -8.70 -23.39 13.27
CA ALA A 233 -9.38 -24.02 14.41
C ALA A 233 -9.08 -25.52 14.54
N ASP A 234 -8.84 -26.21 13.42
CA ASP A 234 -8.58 -27.66 13.38
C ASP A 234 -7.12 -28.01 13.04
N THR A 235 -6.30 -26.96 12.78
CA THR A 235 -4.84 -27.04 12.59
C THR A 235 -4.41 -27.84 11.36
N ASP A 236 -5.14 -27.69 10.25
CA ASP A 236 -4.81 -28.35 8.99
C ASP A 236 -3.99 -27.47 8.03
N SER A 237 -3.69 -26.23 8.41
CA SER A 237 -2.95 -25.23 7.65
C SER A 237 -3.76 -24.53 6.53
N VAL A 238 -5.07 -24.69 6.53
CA VAL A 238 -6.01 -23.84 5.80
C VAL A 238 -6.64 -22.89 6.81
N CYS A 239 -6.63 -21.60 6.50
CA CYS A 239 -7.15 -20.62 7.45
C CYS A 239 -8.69 -20.68 7.51
N ASP A 240 -9.26 -20.52 8.70
CA ASP A 240 -10.73 -20.60 8.93
C ASP A 240 -11.55 -19.84 7.88
N GLU A 241 -11.04 -18.72 7.40
CA GLU A 241 -11.72 -17.88 6.40
C GLU A 241 -11.63 -18.41 4.96
N LEU A 242 -10.75 -19.37 4.72
CA LEU A 242 -10.51 -20.03 3.43
C LEU A 242 -10.90 -21.50 3.45
N ASP A 243 -11.20 -22.02 4.65
CA ASP A 243 -11.46 -23.42 4.91
C ASP A 243 -12.95 -23.77 4.69
N ASN A 244 -13.18 -24.78 3.89
CA ASN A 244 -14.52 -25.28 3.61
C ASN A 244 -15.03 -26.30 4.68
N CYS A 245 -14.15 -26.67 5.68
CA CYS A 245 -14.51 -27.48 6.83
C CYS A 245 -13.82 -27.00 8.12
N VAL A 246 -14.09 -25.80 8.57
CA VAL A 246 -13.39 -25.04 9.66
C VAL A 246 -13.07 -25.83 10.93
N LEU A 247 -13.74 -26.94 11.21
CA LEU A 247 -13.59 -27.73 12.45
C LEU A 247 -13.10 -29.17 12.20
N ASP A 248 -12.95 -29.58 10.94
CA ASP A 248 -12.62 -30.94 10.54
C ASP A 248 -11.50 -30.93 9.51
N SER A 249 -10.29 -31.25 9.94
CA SER A 249 -9.03 -31.13 9.18
C SER A 249 -9.07 -31.80 7.81
N ASN A 250 -9.02 -30.98 6.74
CA ASN A 250 -9.15 -31.41 5.35
C ASN A 250 -8.25 -30.59 4.40
N ILE A 251 -6.94 -30.62 4.61
CA ILE A 251 -5.93 -29.86 3.86
C ILE A 251 -6.08 -29.94 2.33
N ASP A 252 -6.78 -30.96 1.81
CA ASP A 252 -7.03 -31.14 0.37
C ASP A 252 -8.24 -30.31 -0.12
N GLN A 253 -9.06 -29.78 0.79
CA GLN A 253 -10.19 -28.88 0.51
C GLN A 253 -11.14 -29.42 -0.58
N ILE A 254 -11.34 -30.76 -0.61
CA ILE A 254 -12.20 -31.40 -1.59
C ILE A 254 -13.66 -31.00 -1.32
N ASP A 255 -14.33 -30.53 -2.35
CA ASP A 255 -15.75 -30.17 -2.40
C ASP A 255 -16.28 -30.72 -3.74
N SER A 256 -16.97 -31.86 -3.68
CA SER A 256 -17.33 -32.64 -4.87
C SER A 256 -18.54 -32.07 -5.60
N ASP A 257 -19.41 -31.33 -4.94
CA ASP A 257 -20.60 -30.74 -5.53
C ASP A 257 -20.53 -29.21 -5.71
N ALA A 258 -19.43 -28.61 -5.20
CA ALA A 258 -19.11 -27.21 -5.31
C ALA A 258 -20.15 -26.27 -4.66
N ASP A 259 -20.69 -26.64 -3.51
CA ASP A 259 -21.62 -25.83 -2.74
C ASP A 259 -20.94 -24.93 -1.71
N GLY A 260 -19.63 -25.17 -1.42
CA GLY A 260 -18.80 -24.41 -0.51
C GLY A 260 -18.59 -25.06 0.86
N GLU A 261 -19.24 -26.20 1.16
CA GLU A 261 -18.89 -27.11 2.24
C GLU A 261 -17.97 -28.24 1.72
N GLY A 262 -16.93 -28.59 2.48
CA GLY A 262 -16.02 -29.67 2.06
C GLY A 262 -16.61 -31.06 2.31
N ASP A 263 -16.28 -32.02 1.43
CA ASP A 263 -16.77 -33.41 1.51
C ASP A 263 -16.64 -34.03 2.90
N LEU A 264 -15.68 -33.59 3.71
CA LEU A 264 -15.46 -34.14 5.05
C LEU A 264 -16.50 -33.69 6.07
N CYS A 265 -16.99 -32.48 5.98
CA CYS A 265 -17.95 -31.87 6.90
C CYS A 265 -19.34 -31.70 6.25
N ASP A 266 -19.44 -31.89 4.94
CA ASP A 266 -20.71 -31.86 4.24
C ASP A 266 -21.52 -33.16 4.48
N TYR A 267 -22.73 -32.97 4.98
CA TYR A 267 -23.67 -34.04 5.24
C TYR A 267 -24.59 -34.34 4.05
N ASP A 268 -24.53 -33.52 3.00
CA ASP A 268 -25.44 -33.70 1.84
C ASP A 268 -24.71 -33.80 0.49
N ASP A 269 -23.44 -33.98 0.44
CA ASP A 269 -22.47 -34.16 -0.68
C ASP A 269 -23.06 -34.17 -2.13
N GLY A 270 -24.17 -33.46 -2.34
CA GLY A 270 -24.90 -33.34 -3.61
C GLY A 270 -25.43 -34.65 -4.19
N LEU A 271 -25.20 -35.79 -3.54
CA LEU A 271 -25.65 -37.10 -4.05
C LEU A 271 -27.10 -37.41 -3.71
N GLY A 272 -27.84 -36.45 -3.16
CA GLY A 272 -29.28 -36.59 -2.84
C GLY A 272 -29.57 -37.65 -1.78
N ILE A 273 -28.55 -38.10 -1.07
CA ILE A 273 -28.67 -38.95 0.11
C ILE A 273 -28.82 -38.00 1.30
N THR A 274 -30.01 -37.44 1.46
CA THR A 274 -30.35 -36.81 2.74
C THR A 274 -30.07 -37.83 3.82
N TYR A 275 -29.04 -37.59 4.62
CA TYR A 275 -28.87 -38.30 5.86
C TYR A 275 -30.17 -38.11 6.61
N PHE A 276 -30.92 -39.19 6.78
CA PHE A 276 -32.14 -39.14 7.60
C PHE A 276 -31.64 -38.85 9.02
N ASP A 277 -31.65 -37.56 9.37
CA ASP A 277 -31.74 -37.17 10.75
C ASP A 277 -32.79 -38.11 11.34
N GLN A 278 -32.41 -38.94 12.31
CA GLN A 278 -33.35 -39.85 12.95
C GLN A 278 -34.36 -38.99 13.69
N LYS A 279 -35.28 -38.40 12.93
CA LYS A 279 -36.41 -37.67 13.49
C LYS A 279 -37.06 -38.63 14.44
N SER A 280 -37.12 -38.28 15.71
CA SER A 280 -37.78 -39.12 16.71
C SER A 280 -39.15 -39.53 16.19
N SER A 281 -39.38 -40.81 16.05
CA SER A 281 -40.68 -41.34 15.67
C SER A 281 -41.65 -41.40 16.86
N ILE A 282 -41.17 -40.97 18.05
CA ILE A 282 -41.95 -41.05 19.30
C ILE A 282 -42.88 -39.84 19.36
N VAL A 283 -44.17 -40.08 19.18
CA VAL A 283 -45.22 -39.08 19.41
C VAL A 283 -45.49 -38.93 20.90
N ILE A 284 -45.21 -37.80 21.44
CA ILE A 284 -45.41 -37.49 22.86
C ILE A 284 -46.79 -36.90 23.14
N LYS A 285 -47.40 -36.29 22.15
CA LYS A 285 -48.74 -35.67 22.32
C LYS A 285 -49.46 -35.54 20.98
N ILE A 286 -50.79 -35.76 21.00
CA ILE A 286 -51.68 -35.50 19.86
C ILE A 286 -52.68 -34.44 20.31
N ILE A 287 -52.87 -33.39 19.50
CA ILE A 287 -53.82 -32.31 19.79
C ILE A 287 -54.74 -32.05 18.57
N ASP A 288 -55.93 -31.55 18.84
CA ASP A 288 -56.84 -31.06 17.80
C ASP A 288 -56.56 -29.61 17.37
N VAL A 289 -57.32 -29.09 16.41
CA VAL A 289 -57.18 -27.72 15.94
C VAL A 289 -57.43 -26.63 16.98
N LEU A 290 -57.99 -26.99 18.15
CA LEU A 290 -58.20 -26.10 19.30
C LEU A 290 -57.15 -26.28 20.40
N GLY A 291 -56.10 -27.10 20.14
CA GLY A 291 -55.02 -27.37 21.07
C GLY A 291 -55.36 -28.36 22.20
N ARG A 292 -56.56 -29.02 22.14
CA ARG A 292 -56.98 -29.99 23.14
C ARG A 292 -56.34 -31.35 22.86
N GLN A 293 -55.84 -32.01 23.90
CA GLN A 293 -55.24 -33.34 23.75
C GLN A 293 -56.28 -34.39 23.35
N VAL A 294 -55.93 -35.15 22.30
CA VAL A 294 -56.80 -36.24 21.78
C VAL A 294 -56.11 -37.58 22.10
N LYS A 295 -56.80 -38.39 22.87
CA LYS A 295 -56.29 -39.72 23.25
C LYS A 295 -56.73 -40.79 22.24
N TYR A 296 -57.92 -40.63 21.65
CA TYR A 296 -58.51 -41.55 20.66
C TYR A 296 -58.97 -40.75 19.45
N PRO A 297 -58.18 -40.75 18.35
CA PRO A 297 -58.57 -40.09 17.11
C PRO A 297 -59.81 -40.69 16.50
N SER A 298 -60.72 -39.83 15.96
CA SER A 298 -61.92 -40.24 15.19
C SER A 298 -61.72 -39.89 13.72
N PRO A 299 -62.31 -40.62 12.78
CA PRO A 299 -62.23 -40.31 11.35
C PRO A 299 -62.69 -38.88 11.03
N GLY A 300 -62.06 -38.23 10.04
CA GLY A 300 -62.41 -36.90 9.57
C GLY A 300 -61.88 -35.74 10.41
N GLN A 301 -60.94 -35.96 11.32
CA GLN A 301 -60.34 -34.92 12.16
C GLN A 301 -59.01 -34.47 11.62
N ILE A 302 -58.70 -33.20 11.83
CA ILE A 302 -57.32 -32.65 11.65
C ILE A 302 -56.69 -32.66 13.04
N LEU A 303 -55.57 -33.36 13.12
CA LEU A 303 -54.78 -33.51 14.35
C LEU A 303 -53.36 -33.06 14.12
N PHE A 304 -52.70 -32.61 15.21
CA PHE A 304 -51.31 -32.29 15.23
C PHE A 304 -50.58 -33.26 16.15
N TYR A 305 -49.62 -33.97 15.56
CA TYR A 305 -48.77 -34.93 16.29
C TYR A 305 -47.49 -34.17 16.70
N ILE A 306 -47.23 -34.14 17.97
CA ILE A 306 -46.05 -33.52 18.57
C ILE A 306 -45.08 -34.64 18.95
N TYR A 307 -43.90 -34.58 18.36
CA TYR A 307 -42.86 -35.58 18.56
C TYR A 307 -41.87 -35.15 19.66
N GLU A 308 -41.10 -36.12 20.15
CA GLU A 308 -40.12 -35.91 21.23
C GLU A 308 -39.06 -34.85 20.85
N ASP A 309 -38.72 -34.73 19.56
CA ASP A 309 -37.83 -33.73 18.98
C ASP A 309 -38.46 -32.35 18.80
N SER A 310 -39.64 -32.12 19.39
CA SER A 310 -40.42 -30.87 19.29
C SER A 310 -41.02 -30.60 17.91
N ARG A 311 -40.85 -31.47 16.93
CA ARG A 311 -41.49 -31.39 15.62
C ARG A 311 -42.99 -31.54 15.76
N VAL A 312 -43.75 -30.83 14.93
CA VAL A 312 -45.22 -30.90 14.89
C VAL A 312 -45.65 -31.24 13.45
N GLU A 313 -46.35 -32.34 13.30
CA GLU A 313 -46.88 -32.74 12.02
C GLU A 313 -48.41 -32.69 12.01
N LYS A 314 -48.99 -32.23 10.91
CA LYS A 314 -50.46 -32.19 10.67
C LYS A 314 -50.89 -33.47 10.01
N HIS A 315 -51.82 -34.18 10.65
CA HIS A 315 -52.44 -35.40 10.12
C HIS A 315 -53.94 -35.23 9.91
N PHE A 316 -54.45 -35.87 8.87
CA PHE A 316 -55.87 -36.00 8.64
C PHE A 316 -56.26 -37.47 8.87
N THR A 317 -57.19 -37.71 9.79
CA THR A 317 -57.65 -39.08 10.11
C THR A 317 -58.68 -39.54 9.11
N ASN A 318 -58.44 -40.63 8.40
CA ASN A 318 -59.37 -41.26 7.49
C ASN A 318 -60.35 -42.15 8.22
#